data_026b039b675d155265ba347b63c33caf
#
_entry.id   026b039b675d155265ba347b63c33caf
#
_cell.length_a   1.000
_cell.length_b   1.000
_cell.length_c   1.000
_cell.angle_alpha   90.00
_cell.angle_beta   90.00
_cell.angle_gamma   90.00
#
_symmetry.space_group_name_H-M   'P 1'
#
loop_
_entity.id
_entity.type
_entity.pdbx_description
1 polymer ?
#
loop_
_entity_poly.entity_id
_entity_poly.type
_entity_poly.pdbx_seq_one_letter_code
_entity_poly.pdbx_strand_id
1 'polypeptide(L)'
;TRSLRVGEWVLAIGSPFGFDNSVTAGIVSAKGRALPQENYVPFIQTDVAINPGNSGGPLFNMKGEVIGVNSQIYSRSGGFMGISFAIPIDLAMDIQNQLKASGRVSRGRMGVIIQEVTKELAESFGLSKPQGALVSSVEKGGPAEKAGVEPGDVIVRFDGKAINSSSDLPRIVGMTRPGAKVQVGVWRKGSGKDLELVVAEMPADEKQAAAKGKAKPIEQSANRLGLVVSELTPEQRKELKLSAGLLIDDIRGNAARTDLQRGDIVLALISKGVTTELRTVEQFNRLLSQFEKSATVTLLVRRGDIQTFVTIKG
;
A
#
# COMPACT_ATOMS: atom_id res chain seq x y z
N THR A 1 -10.20 -22.28 5.44
CA THR A 1 -10.31 -21.08 6.30
C THR A 1 -11.68 -20.38 6.24
N ARG A 2 -12.57 -20.72 5.28
CA ARG A 2 -13.89 -20.07 5.16
C ARG A 2 -14.76 -20.26 6.39
N SER A 3 -14.74 -21.43 7.03
CA SER A 3 -15.51 -21.77 8.24
C SER A 3 -14.91 -21.26 9.54
N LEU A 4 -13.67 -20.78 9.54
CA LEU A 4 -12.97 -20.26 10.72
C LEU A 4 -13.70 -19.00 11.25
N ARG A 5 -13.95 -18.93 12.56
CA ARG A 5 -14.62 -17.81 13.22
C ARG A 5 -13.67 -17.08 14.17
N VAL A 6 -13.91 -15.79 14.32
CA VAL A 6 -13.25 -15.01 15.37
C VAL A 6 -13.67 -15.55 16.74
N GLY A 7 -12.71 -15.66 17.67
CA GLY A 7 -12.90 -16.27 18.99
C GLY A 7 -12.62 -17.78 19.03
N GLU A 8 -12.42 -18.46 17.91
CA GLU A 8 -12.04 -19.89 17.92
C GLU A 8 -10.62 -20.09 18.45
N TRP A 9 -10.44 -21.12 19.29
CA TRP A 9 -9.14 -21.53 19.79
C TRP A 9 -8.26 -22.09 18.69
N VAL A 10 -6.99 -21.73 18.76
CA VAL A 10 -5.97 -22.16 17.79
C VAL A 10 -4.64 -22.45 18.49
N LEU A 11 -3.83 -23.32 17.89
CA LEU A 11 -2.53 -23.76 18.38
C LEU A 11 -1.47 -23.50 17.33
N ALA A 12 -0.34 -22.93 17.71
CA ALA A 12 0.85 -22.88 16.86
C ALA A 12 1.91 -23.83 17.38
N ILE A 13 2.56 -24.54 16.47
CA ILE A 13 3.68 -25.42 16.77
C ILE A 13 4.90 -24.90 16.03
N GLY A 14 6.05 -24.87 16.71
CA GLY A 14 7.31 -24.41 16.14
C GLY A 14 8.51 -24.69 17.05
N SER A 15 9.63 -24.06 16.73
CA SER A 15 10.90 -24.16 17.46
C SER A 15 11.41 -22.73 17.77
N PRO A 16 10.72 -22.01 18.67
CA PRO A 16 11.10 -20.63 19.00
C PRO A 16 12.46 -20.59 19.70
N PHE A 17 13.33 -19.68 19.28
CA PHE A 17 14.67 -19.48 19.83
C PHE A 17 15.56 -20.75 19.79
N GLY A 18 15.22 -21.73 18.95
CA GLY A 18 15.93 -23.00 18.84
C GLY A 18 15.54 -24.04 19.90
N PHE A 19 14.50 -23.80 20.69
CA PHE A 19 13.92 -24.82 21.57
C PHE A 19 13.04 -25.78 20.77
N ASP A 20 13.26 -27.08 20.97
CA ASP A 20 12.52 -28.12 20.24
C ASP A 20 11.04 -28.15 20.66
N ASN A 21 10.15 -28.29 19.64
CA ASN A 21 8.75 -28.67 19.78
C ASN A 21 7.93 -27.82 20.78
N SER A 22 7.96 -26.53 20.64
CA SER A 22 7.15 -25.64 21.46
C SER A 22 5.74 -25.49 20.89
N VAL A 23 4.73 -25.55 21.76
CA VAL A 23 3.32 -25.31 21.43
C VAL A 23 2.85 -24.05 22.14
N THR A 24 2.20 -23.15 21.41
CA THR A 24 1.54 -21.98 21.98
C THR A 24 0.06 -21.97 21.58
N ALA A 25 -0.81 -21.42 22.43
CA ALA A 25 -2.25 -21.38 22.23
C ALA A 25 -2.78 -19.95 22.31
N GLY A 26 -3.89 -19.72 21.65
CA GLY A 26 -4.62 -18.46 21.67
C GLY A 26 -5.90 -18.56 20.85
N ILE A 27 -6.43 -17.43 20.43
CA ILE A 27 -7.67 -17.36 19.63
C ILE A 27 -7.45 -16.63 18.31
N VAL A 28 -8.36 -16.85 17.39
CA VAL A 28 -8.50 -16.00 16.19
C VAL A 28 -9.03 -14.65 16.61
N SER A 29 -8.20 -13.61 16.53
CA SER A 29 -8.57 -12.23 16.90
C SER A 29 -9.29 -11.50 15.75
N ALA A 30 -8.88 -11.76 14.48
CA ALA A 30 -9.51 -11.19 13.29
C ALA A 30 -9.19 -12.02 12.05
N LYS A 31 -9.92 -11.79 10.96
CA LYS A 31 -9.70 -12.41 9.65
C LYS A 31 -9.57 -11.36 8.57
N GLY A 32 -8.80 -11.68 7.52
CA GLY A 32 -8.68 -10.80 6.35
C GLY A 32 -7.87 -9.52 6.60
N ARG A 33 -6.97 -9.51 7.58
CA ARG A 33 -6.12 -8.34 7.85
C ARG A 33 -5.16 -8.08 6.70
N ALA A 34 -5.18 -6.86 6.17
CA ALA A 34 -4.16 -6.33 5.30
C ALA A 34 -3.03 -5.73 6.14
N LEU A 35 -1.79 -5.96 5.73
CA LEU A 35 -0.61 -5.36 6.35
C LEU A 35 0.07 -4.42 5.36
N PRO A 36 0.70 -3.33 5.82
CA PRO A 36 1.52 -2.49 4.95
C PRO A 36 2.53 -3.35 4.20
N GLN A 37 2.68 -3.18 2.89
CA GLN A 37 3.58 -3.93 2.01
C GLN A 37 3.15 -5.39 1.68
N GLU A 38 2.03 -5.89 2.22
CA GLU A 38 1.52 -7.25 2.01
C GLU A 38 0.10 -7.25 1.43
N ASN A 39 -0.06 -6.64 0.27
CA ASN A 39 -1.37 -6.35 -0.33
C ASN A 39 -2.16 -7.58 -0.79
N TYR A 40 -1.52 -8.77 -0.86
CA TYR A 40 -2.14 -9.96 -1.44
C TYR A 40 -2.52 -11.03 -0.40
N VAL A 41 -2.12 -10.87 0.85
CA VAL A 41 -2.36 -11.86 1.91
C VAL A 41 -3.46 -11.36 2.86
N PRO A 42 -4.61 -12.07 2.94
CA PRO A 42 -5.65 -11.79 3.92
C PRO A 42 -5.32 -12.49 5.25
N PHE A 43 -4.38 -11.96 6.01
CA PHE A 43 -3.88 -12.63 7.21
C PHE A 43 -4.99 -13.01 8.21
N ILE A 44 -4.80 -14.15 8.85
CA ILE A 44 -5.47 -14.53 10.09
C ILE A 44 -4.69 -13.85 11.21
N GLN A 45 -5.33 -12.97 11.98
CA GLN A 45 -4.75 -12.38 13.17
C GLN A 45 -5.09 -13.25 14.37
N THR A 46 -4.10 -13.54 15.21
CA THR A 46 -4.26 -14.28 16.46
C THR A 46 -3.51 -13.61 17.60
N ASP A 47 -3.77 -14.00 18.82
CA ASP A 47 -2.99 -13.68 20.02
C ASP A 47 -2.09 -14.85 20.46
N VAL A 48 -1.91 -15.84 19.60
CA VAL A 48 -0.95 -16.94 19.82
C VAL A 48 0.46 -16.38 19.89
N ALA A 49 1.22 -16.74 20.91
CA ALA A 49 2.58 -16.28 21.08
C ALA A 49 3.50 -16.86 19.97
N ILE A 50 3.85 -16.03 19.02
CA ILE A 50 4.79 -16.32 17.93
C ILE A 50 6.09 -15.55 18.18
N ASN A 51 7.21 -16.24 18.12
CA ASN A 51 8.54 -15.68 18.23
C ASN A 51 9.43 -16.23 17.10
N PRO A 52 10.63 -15.65 16.86
CA PRO A 52 11.58 -16.16 15.87
C PRO A 52 11.83 -17.67 16.04
N GLY A 53 11.59 -18.45 14.96
CA GLY A 53 11.62 -19.90 14.93
C GLY A 53 10.25 -20.56 14.75
N ASN A 54 9.15 -19.87 15.06
CA ASN A 54 7.79 -20.36 14.78
C ASN A 54 7.30 -20.02 13.36
N SER A 55 7.92 -19.04 12.67
CA SER A 55 7.54 -18.66 11.30
C SER A 55 7.75 -19.82 10.34
N GLY A 56 6.76 -20.10 9.48
CA GLY A 56 6.69 -21.26 8.60
C GLY A 56 6.06 -22.49 9.24
N GLY A 57 5.90 -22.52 10.57
CA GLY A 57 5.20 -23.58 11.29
C GLY A 57 3.68 -23.49 11.12
N PRO A 58 2.96 -24.58 11.41
CA PRO A 58 1.51 -24.67 11.25
C PRO A 58 0.75 -23.94 12.37
N LEU A 59 -0.39 -23.35 11.98
CA LEU A 59 -1.44 -22.93 12.87
C LEU A 59 -2.60 -23.93 12.75
N PHE A 60 -2.97 -24.56 13.86
CA PHE A 60 -4.03 -25.55 13.93
C PHE A 60 -5.31 -25.02 14.55
N ASN A 61 -6.45 -25.58 14.14
CA ASN A 61 -7.70 -25.46 14.90
C ASN A 61 -7.81 -26.60 15.92
N MET A 62 -8.89 -26.58 16.73
CA MET A 62 -9.13 -27.60 17.75
C MET A 62 -9.52 -28.98 17.21
N LYS A 63 -9.68 -29.13 15.88
CA LYS A 63 -9.88 -30.43 15.22
C LYS A 63 -8.58 -31.04 14.72
N GLY A 64 -7.44 -30.38 14.93
CA GLY A 64 -6.13 -30.81 14.41
C GLY A 64 -5.92 -30.50 12.92
N GLU A 65 -6.79 -29.64 12.31
CA GLU A 65 -6.64 -29.23 10.94
C GLU A 65 -5.71 -28.02 10.87
N VAL A 66 -4.78 -28.01 9.91
CA VAL A 66 -3.96 -26.82 9.60
C VAL A 66 -4.83 -25.77 8.94
N ILE A 67 -4.96 -24.61 9.57
CA ILE A 67 -5.76 -23.48 9.08
C ILE A 67 -4.90 -22.34 8.54
N GLY A 68 -3.61 -22.33 8.85
CA GLY A 68 -2.69 -21.32 8.40
C GLY A 68 -1.23 -21.67 8.60
N VAL A 69 -0.36 -20.84 8.05
CA VAL A 69 1.09 -20.90 8.22
C VAL A 69 1.52 -19.66 8.98
N ASN A 70 2.15 -19.83 10.15
CA ASN A 70 2.64 -18.73 10.97
C ASN A 70 3.65 -17.89 10.16
N SER A 71 3.51 -16.57 10.17
CA SER A 71 4.29 -15.69 9.30
C SER A 71 5.06 -14.64 10.09
N GLN A 72 4.36 -13.72 10.69
CA GLN A 72 4.98 -12.56 11.34
C GLN A 72 4.17 -12.07 12.54
N ILE A 73 4.77 -11.17 13.31
CA ILE A 73 4.16 -10.50 14.45
C ILE A 73 4.13 -9.00 14.23
N TYR A 74 3.20 -8.31 14.89
CA TYR A 74 3.33 -6.88 15.10
C TYR A 74 4.21 -6.66 16.32
N SER A 75 5.39 -6.06 16.14
CA SER A 75 6.33 -5.87 17.23
C SER A 75 7.13 -4.57 17.08
N ARG A 76 7.37 -3.91 18.21
CA ARG A 76 8.31 -2.77 18.32
C ARG A 76 9.65 -3.18 18.94
N SER A 77 9.66 -4.30 19.66
CA SER A 77 10.84 -4.82 20.38
C SER A 77 11.48 -6.04 19.73
N GLY A 78 10.86 -6.59 18.67
CA GLY A 78 11.27 -7.83 18.02
C GLY A 78 10.66 -9.09 18.63
N GLY A 79 10.06 -9.03 19.81
CA GLY A 79 9.35 -10.13 20.46
C GLY A 79 7.83 -10.01 20.33
N PHE A 80 7.12 -11.06 20.72
CA PHE A 80 5.66 -11.10 20.72
C PHE A 80 5.05 -10.05 21.66
N MET A 81 4.07 -9.29 21.16
CA MET A 81 3.36 -8.23 21.86
C MET A 81 1.82 -8.38 21.76
N GLY A 82 1.32 -9.61 21.72
CA GLY A 82 -0.12 -9.89 21.69
C GLY A 82 -0.74 -9.93 20.29
N ILE A 83 0.02 -9.71 19.22
CA ILE A 83 -0.51 -9.73 17.84
C ILE A 83 0.39 -10.56 16.93
N SER A 84 -0.18 -11.61 16.37
CA SER A 84 0.46 -12.51 15.40
C SER A 84 -0.38 -12.65 14.14
N PHE A 85 0.27 -12.98 13.04
CA PHE A 85 -0.34 -13.14 11.74
C PHE A 85 0.06 -14.47 11.11
N ALA A 86 -0.95 -15.17 10.57
CA ALA A 86 -0.76 -16.40 9.80
C ALA A 86 -1.35 -16.26 8.40
N ILE A 87 -0.67 -16.83 7.41
CA ILE A 87 -1.14 -16.93 6.03
C ILE A 87 -2.23 -18.03 6.00
N PRO A 88 -3.45 -17.72 5.48
CA PRO A 88 -4.50 -18.74 5.36
C PRO A 88 -4.05 -19.97 4.56
N ILE A 89 -4.42 -21.14 5.01
CA ILE A 89 -3.95 -22.41 4.39
C ILE A 89 -4.45 -22.57 2.94
N ASP A 90 -5.66 -22.13 2.64
CA ASP A 90 -6.20 -22.17 1.29
C ASP A 90 -5.36 -21.32 0.31
N LEU A 91 -4.91 -20.13 0.73
CA LEU A 91 -3.98 -19.32 -0.06
C LEU A 91 -2.61 -20.02 -0.21
N ALA A 92 -2.07 -20.57 0.87
CA ALA A 92 -0.80 -21.28 0.82
C ALA A 92 -0.84 -22.47 -0.14
N MET A 93 -1.94 -23.23 -0.16
CA MET A 93 -2.16 -24.35 -1.09
C MET A 93 -2.29 -23.89 -2.54
N ASP A 94 -2.98 -22.78 -2.81
CA ASP A 94 -3.08 -22.21 -4.16
C ASP A 94 -1.70 -21.78 -4.69
N ILE A 95 -0.89 -21.13 -3.86
CA ILE A 95 0.49 -20.74 -4.19
C ILE A 95 1.36 -21.96 -4.44
N GLN A 96 1.27 -22.99 -3.58
CA GLN A 96 2.00 -24.24 -3.73
C GLN A 96 1.66 -24.94 -5.05
N ASN A 97 0.38 -24.99 -5.43
CA ASN A 97 -0.06 -25.59 -6.69
C ASN A 97 0.50 -24.85 -7.91
N GLN A 98 0.53 -23.50 -7.88
CA GLN A 98 1.14 -22.71 -8.95
C GLN A 98 2.65 -22.98 -9.05
N LEU A 99 3.37 -23.00 -7.93
CA LEU A 99 4.80 -23.29 -7.90
C LEU A 99 5.13 -24.69 -8.42
N LYS A 100 4.32 -25.70 -8.06
CA LYS A 100 4.47 -27.06 -8.62
C LYS A 100 4.22 -27.13 -10.12
N ALA A 101 3.20 -26.41 -10.59
CA ALA A 101 2.79 -26.47 -12.00
C ALA A 101 3.73 -25.68 -12.94
N SER A 102 4.24 -24.53 -12.49
CA SER A 102 4.94 -23.57 -13.38
C SER A 102 6.25 -22.99 -12.80
N GLY A 103 6.63 -23.37 -11.58
CA GLY A 103 7.82 -22.83 -10.91
C GLY A 103 7.71 -21.36 -10.48
N ARG A 104 6.56 -20.73 -10.73
CA ARG A 104 6.34 -19.30 -10.42
C ARG A 104 4.91 -19.04 -9.96
N VAL A 105 4.74 -17.93 -9.24
CA VAL A 105 3.42 -17.41 -8.86
C VAL A 105 3.01 -16.34 -9.86
N SER A 106 1.92 -16.59 -10.60
CA SER A 106 1.30 -15.65 -11.51
C SER A 106 0.20 -14.89 -10.77
N ARG A 107 0.17 -13.57 -10.90
CA ARG A 107 -0.82 -12.70 -10.27
C ARG A 107 -1.57 -11.89 -11.30
N GLY A 108 -2.88 -11.74 -11.07
CA GLY A 108 -3.70 -10.86 -11.87
C GLY A 108 -3.41 -9.39 -11.58
N ARG A 109 -3.62 -8.56 -12.60
CA ARG A 109 -3.47 -7.11 -12.56
C ARG A 109 -4.56 -6.45 -13.41
N MET A 110 -5.04 -5.29 -12.93
CA MET A 110 -5.98 -4.48 -13.73
C MET A 110 -5.42 -3.11 -14.16
N GLY A 111 -4.31 -2.65 -13.59
CA GLY A 111 -3.65 -1.41 -13.97
C GLY A 111 -4.36 -0.16 -13.45
N VAL A 112 -4.64 -0.11 -12.15
CA VAL A 112 -5.20 1.07 -11.47
C VAL A 112 -4.39 1.41 -10.23
N ILE A 113 -4.35 2.69 -9.89
CA ILE A 113 -3.94 3.18 -8.56
C ILE A 113 -5.22 3.52 -7.81
N ILE A 114 -5.33 3.01 -6.59
CA ILE A 114 -6.52 3.15 -5.77
C ILE A 114 -6.21 3.80 -4.42
N GLN A 115 -7.23 4.36 -3.81
CA GLN A 115 -7.19 4.87 -2.45
C GLN A 115 -8.43 4.45 -1.67
N GLU A 116 -8.33 4.51 -0.34
CA GLU A 116 -9.43 4.19 0.56
C GLU A 116 -10.56 5.22 0.43
N VAL A 117 -11.79 4.75 0.51
CA VAL A 117 -12.97 5.60 0.50
C VAL A 117 -13.27 6.03 1.94
N THR A 118 -12.85 7.24 2.32
CA THR A 118 -13.21 7.84 3.62
C THR A 118 -14.69 8.24 3.63
N LYS A 119 -15.21 8.60 4.81
CA LYS A 119 -16.59 9.08 4.94
C LYS A 119 -16.85 10.32 4.09
N GLU A 120 -15.92 11.26 4.09
CA GLU A 120 -15.99 12.51 3.32
C GLU A 120 -15.96 12.23 1.81
N LEU A 121 -15.13 11.27 1.36
CA LEU A 121 -15.09 10.85 -0.03
C LEU A 121 -16.40 10.15 -0.43
N ALA A 122 -16.94 9.26 0.43
CA ALA A 122 -18.21 8.61 0.15
C ALA A 122 -19.34 9.64 -0.05
N GLU A 123 -19.42 10.64 0.81
CA GLU A 123 -20.39 11.74 0.69
C GLU A 123 -20.19 12.53 -0.61
N SER A 124 -18.94 12.87 -0.96
CA SER A 124 -18.60 13.64 -2.18
C SER A 124 -18.93 12.88 -3.47
N PHE A 125 -18.81 11.54 -3.46
CA PHE A 125 -19.12 10.68 -4.61
C PHE A 125 -20.57 10.14 -4.57
N GLY A 126 -21.39 10.54 -3.60
CA GLY A 126 -22.79 10.14 -3.48
C GLY A 126 -22.97 8.67 -3.09
N LEU A 127 -21.99 8.07 -2.40
CA LEU A 127 -22.10 6.74 -1.82
C LEU A 127 -22.84 6.78 -0.50
N SER A 128 -23.70 5.79 -0.23
CA SER A 128 -24.45 5.69 1.03
C SER A 128 -23.58 5.33 2.24
N LYS A 129 -22.39 4.75 2.01
CA LYS A 129 -21.42 4.36 3.04
C LYS A 129 -20.00 4.34 2.48
N PRO A 130 -18.97 4.51 3.33
CA PRO A 130 -17.58 4.40 2.93
C PRO A 130 -17.26 2.93 2.60
N GLN A 131 -17.24 2.58 1.32
CA GLN A 131 -16.94 1.24 0.83
C GLN A 131 -16.32 1.30 -0.57
N GLY A 132 -15.58 0.27 -0.94
CA GLY A 132 -14.98 0.14 -2.26
C GLY A 132 -13.54 0.65 -2.32
N ALA A 133 -13.04 0.72 -3.53
CA ALA A 133 -11.70 1.24 -3.86
C ALA A 133 -11.86 2.40 -4.86
N LEU A 134 -11.52 3.62 -4.43
CA LEU A 134 -11.57 4.80 -5.30
C LEU A 134 -10.38 4.78 -6.24
N VAL A 135 -10.64 4.82 -7.54
CA VAL A 135 -9.61 4.87 -8.58
C VAL A 135 -9.05 6.29 -8.67
N SER A 136 -7.80 6.48 -8.29
CA SER A 136 -7.09 7.75 -8.41
C SER A 136 -6.38 7.90 -9.76
N SER A 137 -5.97 6.79 -10.38
CA SER A 137 -5.32 6.77 -11.69
C SER A 137 -5.56 5.46 -12.41
N VAL A 138 -5.57 5.51 -13.75
CA VAL A 138 -5.67 4.34 -14.64
C VAL A 138 -4.45 4.31 -15.54
N GLU A 139 -3.83 3.15 -15.65
CA GLU A 139 -2.65 2.94 -16.48
C GLU A 139 -3.02 2.99 -17.97
N LYS A 140 -2.29 3.82 -18.72
CA LYS A 140 -2.50 3.96 -20.15
C LYS A 140 -2.18 2.66 -20.90
N GLY A 141 -3.11 2.19 -21.74
CA GLY A 141 -3.02 0.92 -22.45
C GLY A 141 -3.30 -0.30 -21.59
N GLY A 142 -3.54 -0.12 -20.28
CA GLY A 142 -3.78 -1.17 -19.31
C GLY A 142 -5.18 -1.83 -19.43
N PRO A 143 -5.40 -2.92 -18.70
CA PRO A 143 -6.69 -3.64 -18.70
C PRO A 143 -7.87 -2.76 -18.26
N ALA A 144 -7.68 -1.94 -17.24
CA ALA A 144 -8.73 -1.07 -16.70
C ALA A 144 -9.13 0.03 -17.70
N GLU A 145 -8.17 0.65 -18.39
CA GLU A 145 -8.46 1.64 -19.45
C GLU A 145 -9.27 0.99 -20.60
N LYS A 146 -8.85 -0.21 -21.05
CA LYS A 146 -9.54 -0.95 -22.10
C LYS A 146 -10.96 -1.37 -21.73
N ALA A 147 -11.20 -1.62 -20.44
CA ALA A 147 -12.52 -1.91 -19.88
C ALA A 147 -13.37 -0.66 -19.69
N GLY A 148 -12.81 0.55 -19.85
CA GLY A 148 -13.51 1.81 -19.66
C GLY A 148 -13.62 2.24 -18.20
N VAL A 149 -12.71 1.80 -17.32
CA VAL A 149 -12.54 2.35 -15.96
C VAL A 149 -11.91 3.73 -16.07
N GLU A 150 -12.41 4.67 -15.30
CA GLU A 150 -11.96 6.07 -15.30
C GLU A 150 -11.47 6.50 -13.90
N PRO A 151 -10.54 7.47 -13.79
CA PRO A 151 -10.26 8.12 -12.51
C PRO A 151 -11.54 8.72 -11.92
N GLY A 152 -11.75 8.55 -10.62
CA GLY A 152 -12.99 8.92 -9.91
C GLY A 152 -14.05 7.82 -9.85
N ASP A 153 -13.86 6.67 -10.49
CA ASP A 153 -14.69 5.49 -10.24
C ASP A 153 -14.43 4.94 -8.85
N VAL A 154 -15.47 4.47 -8.17
CA VAL A 154 -15.32 3.64 -6.98
C VAL A 154 -15.65 2.19 -7.34
N ILE A 155 -14.66 1.30 -7.31
CA ILE A 155 -14.88 -0.13 -7.56
C ILE A 155 -15.53 -0.73 -6.32
N VAL A 156 -16.78 -1.19 -6.47
CA VAL A 156 -17.60 -1.75 -5.38
C VAL A 156 -17.79 -3.26 -5.49
N ARG A 157 -17.50 -3.83 -6.67
CA ARG A 157 -17.61 -5.27 -6.93
C ARG A 157 -16.57 -5.70 -7.97
N PHE A 158 -15.99 -6.88 -7.80
CA PHE A 158 -15.08 -7.50 -8.73
C PHE A 158 -15.39 -9.01 -8.81
N ASP A 159 -15.73 -9.51 -9.99
CA ASP A 159 -16.07 -10.92 -10.25
C ASP A 159 -17.09 -11.47 -9.23
N GLY A 160 -18.21 -10.74 -9.06
CA GLY A 160 -19.28 -11.07 -8.10
C GLY A 160 -18.94 -10.85 -6.61
N LYS A 161 -17.67 -10.58 -6.26
CA LYS A 161 -17.24 -10.35 -4.88
C LYS A 161 -17.35 -8.88 -4.53
N ALA A 162 -17.93 -8.55 -3.37
CA ALA A 162 -18.00 -7.18 -2.88
C ALA A 162 -16.61 -6.67 -2.49
N ILE A 163 -16.34 -5.41 -2.80
CA ILE A 163 -15.17 -4.66 -2.36
C ILE A 163 -15.64 -3.74 -1.23
N ASN A 164 -15.26 -4.07 0.00
CA ASN A 164 -15.67 -3.30 1.17
C ASN A 164 -14.62 -2.25 1.55
N SER A 165 -13.34 -2.53 1.30
CA SER A 165 -12.22 -1.60 1.51
C SER A 165 -11.29 -1.62 0.29
N SER A 166 -10.44 -0.59 0.17
CA SER A 166 -9.47 -0.54 -0.93
C SER A 166 -8.52 -1.74 -0.94
N SER A 167 -8.18 -2.29 0.22
CA SER A 167 -7.30 -3.45 0.38
C SER A 167 -7.89 -4.77 -0.14
N ASP A 168 -9.21 -4.86 -0.32
CA ASP A 168 -9.83 -6.05 -0.89
C ASP A 168 -9.51 -6.22 -2.36
N LEU A 169 -9.43 -5.11 -3.10
CA LEU A 169 -9.27 -5.15 -4.56
C LEU A 169 -7.95 -5.79 -5.02
N PRO A 170 -6.76 -5.36 -4.55
CA PRO A 170 -5.49 -5.98 -4.96
C PRO A 170 -5.46 -7.47 -4.67
N ARG A 171 -6.00 -7.89 -3.52
CA ARG A 171 -6.08 -9.29 -3.11
C ARG A 171 -6.94 -10.11 -4.06
N ILE A 172 -8.17 -9.65 -4.36
CA ILE A 172 -9.10 -10.38 -5.23
C ILE A 172 -8.57 -10.43 -6.65
N VAL A 173 -8.09 -9.30 -7.18
CA VAL A 173 -7.48 -9.21 -8.52
C VAL A 173 -6.22 -10.09 -8.62
N GLY A 174 -5.32 -10.03 -7.62
CA GLY A 174 -4.08 -10.79 -7.61
C GLY A 174 -4.29 -12.31 -7.58
N MET A 175 -5.41 -12.79 -7.01
CA MET A 175 -5.79 -14.20 -7.00
C MET A 175 -6.56 -14.63 -8.27
N THR A 176 -6.98 -13.69 -9.11
CA THR A 176 -7.68 -13.98 -10.35
C THR A 176 -6.67 -14.31 -11.45
N ARG A 177 -6.93 -15.40 -12.19
CA ARG A 177 -6.02 -15.87 -13.24
C ARG A 177 -5.87 -14.81 -14.34
N PRO A 178 -4.66 -14.51 -14.80
CA PRO A 178 -4.46 -13.70 -16.00
C PRO A 178 -5.20 -14.29 -17.20
N GLY A 179 -5.77 -13.42 -18.05
CA GLY A 179 -6.61 -13.78 -19.17
C GLY A 179 -8.09 -14.01 -18.82
N ALA A 180 -8.45 -14.09 -17.53
CA ALA A 180 -9.85 -14.23 -17.14
C ALA A 180 -10.65 -12.96 -17.48
N LYS A 181 -11.85 -13.16 -18.04
CA LYS A 181 -12.86 -12.11 -18.24
C LYS A 181 -13.72 -12.03 -17.00
N VAL A 182 -13.80 -10.86 -16.39
CA VAL A 182 -14.51 -10.62 -15.14
C VAL A 182 -15.41 -9.40 -15.24
N GLN A 183 -16.48 -9.37 -14.44
CA GLN A 183 -17.34 -8.22 -14.32
C GLN A 183 -16.83 -7.32 -13.16
N VAL A 184 -16.66 -6.04 -13.45
CA VAL A 184 -16.25 -5.02 -12.49
C VAL A 184 -17.41 -4.05 -12.29
N GLY A 185 -17.99 -4.05 -11.10
CA GLY A 185 -19.02 -3.09 -10.72
C GLY A 185 -18.38 -1.81 -10.21
N VAL A 186 -18.62 -0.71 -10.87
CA VAL A 186 -18.12 0.61 -10.47
C VAL A 186 -19.28 1.55 -10.11
N TRP A 187 -19.05 2.44 -9.18
CA TRP A 187 -19.91 3.58 -8.90
C TRP A 187 -19.30 4.80 -9.55
N ARG A 188 -20.03 5.41 -10.49
CA ARG A 188 -19.59 6.56 -11.29
C ARG A 188 -20.69 7.61 -11.33
N LYS A 189 -20.37 8.86 -10.92
CA LYS A 189 -21.29 10.01 -10.99
C LYS A 189 -22.69 9.73 -10.41
N GLY A 190 -22.74 9.07 -9.24
CA GLY A 190 -24.01 8.79 -8.57
C GLY A 190 -24.78 7.57 -9.09
N SER A 191 -24.21 6.76 -9.99
CA SER A 191 -24.86 5.56 -10.53
C SER A 191 -23.91 4.36 -10.59
N GLY A 192 -24.49 3.15 -10.44
CA GLY A 192 -23.75 1.90 -10.61
C GLY A 192 -23.61 1.55 -12.10
N LYS A 193 -22.43 1.06 -12.51
CA LYS A 193 -22.14 0.58 -13.86
C LYS A 193 -21.34 -0.71 -13.78
N ASP A 194 -21.65 -1.66 -14.66
CA ASP A 194 -20.87 -2.89 -14.82
C ASP A 194 -20.00 -2.81 -16.08
N LEU A 195 -18.72 -3.18 -15.92
CA LEU A 195 -17.71 -3.16 -16.96
C LEU A 195 -17.12 -4.57 -17.10
N GLU A 196 -16.88 -5.03 -18.33
CA GLU A 196 -16.16 -6.26 -18.59
C GLU A 196 -14.66 -5.97 -18.66
N LEU A 197 -13.85 -6.68 -17.86
CA LEU A 197 -12.41 -6.51 -17.79
C LEU A 197 -11.71 -7.84 -18.05
N VAL A 198 -10.65 -7.82 -18.86
CA VAL A 198 -9.73 -8.95 -19.01
C VAL A 198 -8.53 -8.72 -18.09
N VAL A 199 -8.34 -9.59 -17.11
CA VAL A 199 -7.24 -9.49 -16.14
C VAL A 199 -5.91 -9.74 -16.84
N ALA A 200 -4.95 -8.82 -16.72
CA ALA A 200 -3.58 -9.03 -17.21
C ALA A 200 -2.70 -9.75 -16.20
N GLU A 201 -1.58 -10.30 -16.63
CA GLU A 201 -0.54 -10.79 -15.75
C GLU A 201 0.29 -9.63 -15.20
N MET A 202 0.62 -9.68 -13.90
CA MET A 202 1.52 -8.72 -13.28
C MET A 202 2.96 -8.96 -13.78
N PRO A 203 3.63 -7.94 -14.35
CA PRO A 203 5.01 -8.07 -14.81
C PRO A 203 5.94 -8.54 -13.68
N ALA A 204 6.93 -9.37 -14.01
CA ALA A 204 7.89 -9.91 -13.04
C ALA A 204 8.75 -8.81 -12.39
N ASP A 205 8.96 -7.69 -13.07
CA ASP A 205 9.86 -6.59 -12.64
C ASP A 205 9.26 -5.63 -11.59
N GLU A 206 7.92 -5.60 -11.43
CA GLU A 206 7.29 -4.78 -10.39
C GLU A 206 7.62 -5.26 -8.96
N LYS A 207 8.16 -6.48 -8.80
CA LYS A 207 8.64 -6.99 -7.51
C LYS A 207 9.94 -6.33 -7.02
N GLN A 208 10.67 -5.61 -7.87
CA GLN A 208 11.97 -5.01 -7.54
C GLN A 208 11.95 -3.50 -7.34
N ALA A 209 10.89 -2.79 -7.70
CA ALA A 209 10.81 -1.34 -7.57
C ALA A 209 10.75 -0.83 -6.11
N ALA A 210 10.42 -1.71 -5.16
CA ALA A 210 10.36 -1.36 -3.73
C ALA A 210 11.69 -1.46 -2.96
N ALA A 211 12.80 -1.85 -3.61
CA ALA A 211 14.02 -2.24 -2.88
C ALA A 211 15.35 -1.60 -3.33
N LYS A 212 15.38 -0.56 -4.15
CA LYS A 212 16.66 0.08 -4.52
C LYS A 212 16.58 1.60 -4.54
N GLY A 213 17.02 2.21 -3.45
CA GLY A 213 17.31 3.63 -3.33
C GLY A 213 18.38 3.88 -2.27
N LYS A 214 19.62 3.45 -2.49
CA LYS A 214 20.76 3.95 -1.72
C LYS A 214 21.45 5.04 -2.51
N ALA A 215 21.19 6.31 -2.18
CA ALA A 215 21.98 7.44 -2.59
C ALA A 215 22.94 7.84 -1.46
N LYS A 216 24.17 8.23 -1.85
CA LYS A 216 25.23 8.71 -0.96
C LYS A 216 24.85 10.04 -0.30
N PRO A 217 25.31 10.33 0.91
CA PRO A 217 25.02 11.58 1.60
C PRO A 217 25.81 12.74 0.99
N ILE A 218 25.09 13.80 0.64
CA ILE A 218 25.65 15.14 0.39
C ILE A 218 25.32 15.97 1.65
N GLU A 219 26.34 16.52 2.29
CA GLU A 219 26.16 17.44 3.42
C GLU A 219 25.58 18.77 2.93
N GLN A 220 24.28 18.89 2.99
CA GLN A 220 23.59 20.18 2.85
C GLN A 220 22.79 20.45 4.13
N SER A 221 22.78 21.70 4.58
CA SER A 221 22.03 22.13 5.76
C SER A 221 20.53 22.12 5.45
N ALA A 222 19.73 21.56 6.37
CA ALA A 222 18.29 21.57 6.26
C ALA A 222 17.75 23.01 6.26
N ASN A 223 16.75 23.30 5.45
CA ASN A 223 16.03 24.56 5.50
C ASN A 223 15.17 24.66 6.77
N ARG A 224 14.46 25.78 6.97
CA ARG A 224 13.68 26.01 8.20
C ARG A 224 12.52 25.03 8.41
N LEU A 225 12.05 24.33 7.38
CA LEU A 225 11.04 23.27 7.51
C LEU A 225 11.66 21.92 7.91
N GLY A 226 12.99 21.83 7.89
CA GLY A 226 13.72 20.58 8.12
C GLY A 226 13.95 19.76 6.85
N LEU A 227 13.78 20.34 5.67
CA LEU A 227 14.04 19.67 4.39
C LEU A 227 15.45 19.99 3.90
N VAL A 228 16.21 18.96 3.55
CA VAL A 228 17.40 19.06 2.74
C VAL A 228 16.99 18.75 1.31
N VAL A 229 17.15 19.71 0.40
CA VAL A 229 16.70 19.58 -0.98
C VAL A 229 17.80 19.96 -1.96
N SER A 230 17.83 19.28 -3.09
CA SER A 230 18.71 19.59 -4.22
C SER A 230 17.92 19.83 -5.50
N GLU A 231 18.57 20.47 -6.47
CA GLU A 231 17.97 20.65 -7.80
C GLU A 231 18.07 19.35 -8.60
N LEU A 232 17.04 19.06 -9.39
CA LEU A 232 17.05 17.94 -10.31
C LEU A 232 18.12 18.13 -11.38
N THR A 233 18.93 17.10 -11.64
CA THR A 233 19.88 17.12 -12.77
C THR A 233 19.14 17.16 -14.12
N PRO A 234 19.78 17.61 -15.21
CA PRO A 234 19.17 17.59 -16.53
C PRO A 234 18.70 16.19 -16.96
N GLU A 235 19.43 15.14 -16.59
CA GLU A 235 19.08 13.75 -16.84
C GLU A 235 17.82 13.36 -16.07
N GLN A 236 17.74 13.67 -14.77
CA GLN A 236 16.58 13.42 -13.93
C GLN A 236 15.34 14.17 -14.43
N ARG A 237 15.48 15.43 -14.86
CA ARG A 237 14.36 16.21 -15.44
C ARG A 237 13.82 15.55 -16.71
N LYS A 238 14.69 15.04 -17.57
CA LYS A 238 14.31 14.35 -18.81
C LYS A 238 13.63 13.01 -18.53
N GLU A 239 14.18 12.20 -17.61
CA GLU A 239 13.64 10.90 -17.22
C GLU A 239 12.27 11.03 -16.58
N LEU A 240 12.11 11.98 -15.65
CA LEU A 240 10.89 12.24 -14.91
C LEU A 240 9.87 13.08 -15.69
N LYS A 241 10.23 13.59 -16.86
CA LYS A 241 9.42 14.50 -17.69
C LYS A 241 8.95 15.74 -16.93
N LEU A 242 9.83 16.30 -16.11
CA LEU A 242 9.57 17.48 -15.30
C LEU A 242 10.37 18.68 -15.80
N SER A 243 9.71 19.85 -15.87
CA SER A 243 10.38 21.13 -16.18
C SER A 243 11.08 21.74 -14.96
N ALA A 244 10.56 21.43 -13.75
CA ALA A 244 11.00 21.98 -12.49
C ALA A 244 10.76 20.99 -11.34
N GLY A 245 11.38 21.25 -10.19
CA GLY A 245 11.23 20.47 -8.98
C GLY A 245 12.52 20.37 -8.18
N LEU A 246 12.39 20.13 -6.87
CA LEU A 246 13.49 19.95 -5.95
C LEU A 246 13.41 18.55 -5.34
N LEU A 247 14.49 17.79 -5.43
CA LEU A 247 14.60 16.46 -4.85
C LEU A 247 14.82 16.57 -3.34
N ILE A 248 14.08 15.80 -2.54
CA ILE A 248 14.29 15.71 -1.09
C ILE A 248 15.40 14.69 -0.82
N ASP A 249 16.56 15.19 -0.36
CA ASP A 249 17.72 14.36 -0.03
C ASP A 249 17.67 13.87 1.43
N ASP A 250 17.16 14.71 2.36
CA ASP A 250 17.02 14.35 3.78
C ASP A 250 15.86 15.13 4.43
N ILE A 251 15.34 14.58 5.53
CA ILE A 251 14.20 15.14 6.25
C ILE A 251 14.52 15.17 7.73
N ARG A 252 14.34 16.35 8.37
CA ARG A 252 14.63 16.60 9.78
C ARG A 252 13.53 17.46 10.41
N GLY A 253 13.53 17.59 11.72
CA GLY A 253 12.65 18.52 12.43
C GLY A 253 11.15 18.29 12.17
N ASN A 254 10.44 19.37 11.86
CA ASN A 254 8.98 19.34 11.67
C ASN A 254 8.55 18.56 10.42
N ALA A 255 9.34 18.56 9.36
CA ALA A 255 9.06 17.79 8.15
C ALA A 255 9.08 16.25 8.42
N ALA A 256 9.87 15.78 9.39
CA ALA A 256 9.92 14.36 9.77
C ALA A 256 8.63 13.84 10.43
N ARG A 257 7.70 14.75 10.77
CA ARG A 257 6.38 14.39 11.33
C ARG A 257 5.30 14.30 10.26
N THR A 258 5.66 14.47 9.00
CA THR A 258 4.77 14.38 7.84
C THR A 258 5.04 13.11 7.05
N ASP A 259 4.21 12.82 6.04
CA ASP A 259 4.38 11.65 5.16
C ASP A 259 5.47 11.82 4.10
N LEU A 260 6.30 12.88 4.18
CA LEU A 260 7.41 13.10 3.25
C LEU A 260 8.48 12.04 3.39
N GLN A 261 9.09 11.67 2.26
CA GLN A 261 10.16 10.68 2.19
C GLN A 261 11.34 11.20 1.36
N ARG A 262 12.52 10.67 1.64
CA ARG A 262 13.69 10.87 0.75
C ARG A 262 13.35 10.37 -0.64
N GLY A 263 13.74 11.14 -1.65
CA GLY A 263 13.43 10.84 -3.05
C GLY A 263 12.12 11.44 -3.54
N ASP A 264 11.29 12.03 -2.69
CA ASP A 264 10.16 12.83 -3.11
C ASP A 264 10.64 14.11 -3.82
N ILE A 265 9.83 14.61 -4.77
CA ILE A 265 10.15 15.82 -5.51
C ILE A 265 9.15 16.91 -5.14
N VAL A 266 9.63 18.01 -4.59
CA VAL A 266 8.81 19.18 -4.30
C VAL A 266 8.64 19.97 -5.59
N LEU A 267 7.42 20.01 -6.12
CA LEU A 267 7.08 20.66 -7.38
C LEU A 267 6.72 22.15 -7.20
N ALA A 268 5.95 22.43 -6.15
CA ALA A 268 5.45 23.77 -5.91
C ALA A 268 5.19 24.06 -4.44
N LEU A 269 5.16 25.32 -4.10
CA LEU A 269 4.71 25.87 -2.82
C LEU A 269 3.37 26.56 -3.01
N ILE A 270 2.42 26.29 -2.12
CA ILE A 270 1.08 26.88 -2.14
C ILE A 270 0.95 27.87 -1.00
N SER A 271 0.56 29.10 -1.34
CA SER A 271 0.30 30.17 -0.37
C SER A 271 -0.93 30.95 -0.77
N LYS A 272 -1.89 31.11 0.15
CA LYS A 272 -3.13 31.88 -0.06
C LYS A 272 -3.83 31.56 -1.39
N GLY A 273 -3.86 30.28 -1.77
CA GLY A 273 -4.46 29.82 -3.02
C GLY A 273 -3.60 30.01 -4.28
N VAL A 274 -2.41 30.59 -4.16
CA VAL A 274 -1.47 30.75 -5.26
C VAL A 274 -0.45 29.62 -5.23
N THR A 275 -0.31 28.91 -6.35
CA THR A 275 0.69 27.84 -6.56
C THR A 275 1.91 28.44 -7.23
N THR A 276 3.06 28.36 -6.57
CA THR A 276 4.35 28.82 -7.10
C THR A 276 5.24 27.61 -7.38
N GLU A 277 5.57 27.39 -8.65
CA GLU A 277 6.48 26.32 -9.08
C GLU A 277 7.90 26.57 -8.55
N LEU A 278 8.54 25.49 -8.05
CA LEU A 278 9.89 25.56 -7.47
C LEU A 278 10.92 25.06 -8.48
N ARG A 279 11.88 25.92 -8.81
CA ARG A 279 12.93 25.63 -9.80
C ARG A 279 14.32 25.54 -9.20
N THR A 280 14.60 26.31 -8.13
CA THR A 280 15.89 26.35 -7.45
C THR A 280 15.73 26.32 -5.94
N VAL A 281 16.75 25.81 -5.25
CA VAL A 281 16.81 25.77 -3.78
C VAL A 281 16.75 27.20 -3.21
N GLU A 282 17.42 28.15 -3.86
CA GLU A 282 17.42 29.55 -3.44
C GLU A 282 16.02 30.19 -3.53
N GLN A 283 15.27 29.92 -4.62
CA GLN A 283 13.89 30.37 -4.77
C GLN A 283 13.02 29.81 -3.64
N PHE A 284 13.15 28.52 -3.33
CA PHE A 284 12.40 27.86 -2.26
C PHE A 284 12.69 28.51 -0.91
N ASN A 285 13.95 28.69 -0.56
CA ASN A 285 14.35 29.30 0.72
C ASN A 285 13.90 30.77 0.83
N ARG A 286 13.94 31.53 -0.27
CA ARG A 286 13.43 32.90 -0.33
C ARG A 286 11.92 32.95 -0.11
N LEU A 287 11.16 32.06 -0.73
CA LEU A 287 9.71 31.98 -0.51
C LEU A 287 9.41 31.59 0.95
N LEU A 288 10.14 30.63 1.49
CA LEU A 288 9.98 30.25 2.89
C LEU A 288 10.26 31.42 3.85
N SER A 289 11.21 32.30 3.57
CA SER A 289 11.53 33.45 4.41
C SER A 289 10.41 34.48 4.51
N GLN A 290 9.45 34.49 3.57
CA GLN A 290 8.30 35.38 3.58
C GLN A 290 7.17 34.92 4.51
N PHE A 291 7.23 33.70 5.02
CA PHE A 291 6.25 33.18 5.98
C PHE A 291 6.72 33.41 7.41
N GLU A 292 5.79 33.64 8.32
CA GLU A 292 6.05 33.63 9.75
C GLU A 292 6.62 32.28 10.18
N LYS A 293 7.44 32.25 11.24
CA LYS A 293 8.09 31.02 11.71
C LYS A 293 7.11 29.91 12.11
N SER A 294 5.91 30.28 12.56
CA SER A 294 4.85 29.34 12.97
C SER A 294 3.84 29.04 11.86
N ALA A 295 4.01 29.60 10.67
CA ALA A 295 3.04 29.45 9.58
C ALA A 295 3.05 28.01 9.02
N THR A 296 1.87 27.50 8.66
CA THR A 296 1.73 26.27 7.93
C THR A 296 2.05 26.51 6.45
N VAL A 297 2.95 25.70 5.92
CA VAL A 297 3.36 25.75 4.50
C VAL A 297 2.83 24.49 3.81
N THR A 298 2.16 24.67 2.67
CA THR A 298 1.66 23.58 1.84
C THR A 298 2.57 23.40 0.64
N LEU A 299 3.03 22.17 0.42
CA LEU A 299 3.87 21.78 -0.70
C LEU A 299 3.12 20.82 -1.61
N LEU A 300 3.24 20.99 -2.92
CA LEU A 300 2.88 19.96 -3.89
C LEU A 300 4.10 19.07 -4.10
N VAL A 301 3.94 17.80 -3.79
CA VAL A 301 5.03 16.81 -3.81
C VAL A 301 4.68 15.69 -4.77
N ARG A 302 5.67 15.19 -5.50
CA ARG A 302 5.55 14.01 -6.37
C ARG A 302 6.41 12.87 -5.82
N ARG A 303 5.79 11.70 -5.69
CA ARG A 303 6.45 10.43 -5.38
C ARG A 303 6.18 9.44 -6.50
N GLY A 304 7.20 9.10 -7.28
CA GLY A 304 7.00 8.37 -8.54
C GLY A 304 6.06 9.14 -9.48
N ASP A 305 4.93 8.56 -9.82
CA ASP A 305 3.91 9.20 -10.68
C ASP A 305 2.74 9.83 -9.91
N ILE A 306 2.77 9.75 -8.57
CA ILE A 306 1.70 10.26 -7.72
C ILE A 306 2.06 11.67 -7.23
N GLN A 307 1.11 12.61 -7.37
CA GLN A 307 1.21 13.94 -6.77
C GLN A 307 0.32 14.02 -5.52
N THR A 308 0.81 14.66 -4.48
CA THR A 308 0.08 14.88 -3.23
C THR A 308 0.42 16.23 -2.62
N PHE A 309 -0.51 16.78 -1.85
CA PHE A 309 -0.26 17.99 -1.07
C PHE A 309 0.14 17.61 0.35
N VAL A 310 1.25 18.16 0.81
CA VAL A 310 1.75 17.95 2.17
C VAL A 310 1.85 19.28 2.88
N THR A 311 1.29 19.36 4.07
CA THR A 311 1.38 20.54 4.94
C THR A 311 2.41 20.34 6.03
N ILE A 312 3.27 21.33 6.20
CA ILE A 312 4.31 21.36 7.23
C ILE A 312 4.09 22.58 8.09
N LYS A 313 4.01 22.39 9.40
CA LYS A 313 3.98 23.49 10.35
C LYS A 313 5.42 23.96 10.57
N GLY A 314 5.67 25.25 10.38
CA GLY A 314 6.98 25.86 10.57
C GLY A 314 7.43 25.94 12.03
#